data_777c74517ffe1704b815d68714339836
#
_entry.id   777c74517ffe1704b815d68714339836
#
_cell.length_a   1.000
_cell.length_b   1.000
_cell.length_c   1.000
_cell.angle_alpha   90.00
_cell.angle_beta   90.00
_cell.angle_gamma   90.00
#
_symmetry.space_group_name_H-M   'P 1'
#
loop_
_entity.id
_entity.type
_entity.pdbx_description
1 polymer ?
#
loop_
_entity_poly.entity_id
_entity_poly.type
_entity_poly.pdbx_seq_one_letter_code
_entity_poly.pdbx_strand_id
1 'polypeptide(L)'
;MKFIKTSIGFLLLVFAGFFALTVFYSAERQPAVIQQNAFEEVIKYEPLIEQELASYQLEEYTPLVLALMQQESKGRGGDPMQASESAGLPRNAITDPEESIRQGVEYFQRSLKYGQERKVDEMTIVQAYNMGLGYIDFVVKNGGMHTEELAKEFSMIQVKKQPDLYNCGGDKSNFRYPYCYGDFTYSSKVLENRNALTAVSEKTNDQM
;
A
#
# COMPACT_ATOMS: atom_id res chain seq x y z
N MET A 1 29.85 58.67 -5.48
CA MET A 1 28.47 58.18 -5.22
C MET A 1 27.94 57.14 -6.24
N LYS A 2 28.43 57.03 -7.48
CA LYS A 2 27.96 56.03 -8.47
C LYS A 2 28.43 54.59 -8.17
N PHE A 3 29.65 54.37 -7.63
CA PHE A 3 30.22 53.06 -7.35
C PHE A 3 29.52 52.32 -6.18
N ILE A 4 28.99 53.04 -5.19
CA ILE A 4 28.32 52.41 -4.04
C ILE A 4 26.95 51.86 -4.46
N LYS A 5 26.25 52.50 -5.38
CA LYS A 5 24.93 52.02 -5.85
C LYS A 5 25.02 50.75 -6.67
N THR A 6 26.09 50.56 -7.45
CA THR A 6 26.34 49.34 -8.22
C THR A 6 26.70 48.15 -7.35
N SER A 7 27.48 48.34 -6.30
CA SER A 7 27.85 47.29 -5.33
C SER A 7 26.66 46.78 -4.52
N ILE A 8 25.75 47.67 -4.10
CA ILE A 8 24.54 47.29 -3.36
C ILE A 8 23.59 46.52 -4.25
N GLY A 9 23.41 46.93 -5.53
CA GLY A 9 22.56 46.22 -6.50
C GLY A 9 23.09 44.82 -6.78
N PHE A 10 24.40 44.65 -6.92
CA PHE A 10 25.01 43.33 -7.14
C PHE A 10 24.84 42.42 -5.91
N LEU A 11 25.02 42.97 -4.69
CA LEU A 11 24.84 42.20 -3.45
C LEU A 11 23.39 41.72 -3.28
N LEU A 12 22.39 42.53 -3.62
CA LEU A 12 20.97 42.18 -3.57
C LEU A 12 20.61 41.09 -4.59
N LEU A 13 21.21 41.10 -5.78
CA LEU A 13 21.00 40.04 -6.78
C LEU A 13 21.61 38.72 -6.32
N VAL A 14 22.79 38.74 -5.69
CA VAL A 14 23.41 37.53 -5.14
C VAL A 14 22.56 36.97 -4.00
N PHE A 15 22.06 37.82 -3.08
CA PHE A 15 21.15 37.37 -2.02
C PHE A 15 19.83 36.85 -2.55
N ALA A 16 19.23 37.48 -3.54
CA ALA A 16 18.01 37.00 -4.17
C ALA A 16 18.21 35.62 -4.90
N GLY A 17 19.36 35.45 -5.57
CA GLY A 17 19.74 34.18 -6.17
C GLY A 17 19.94 33.06 -5.15
N PHE A 18 20.62 33.38 -4.02
CA PHE A 18 20.85 32.43 -2.95
C PHE A 18 19.53 32.04 -2.24
N PHE A 19 18.66 33.03 -2.02
CA PHE A 19 17.33 32.80 -1.44
C PHE A 19 16.45 31.96 -2.36
N ALA A 20 16.44 32.24 -3.67
CA ALA A 20 15.72 31.43 -4.66
C ALA A 20 16.23 29.98 -4.72
N LEU A 21 17.56 29.80 -4.67
CA LEU A 21 18.20 28.45 -4.60
C LEU A 21 17.83 27.71 -3.31
N THR A 22 17.82 28.38 -2.16
CA THR A 22 17.45 27.73 -0.89
C THR A 22 15.98 27.37 -0.85
N VAL A 23 15.08 28.20 -1.38
CA VAL A 23 13.64 27.92 -1.48
C VAL A 23 13.40 26.76 -2.45
N PHE A 24 14.05 26.75 -3.61
CA PHE A 24 13.94 25.66 -4.58
C PHE A 24 14.43 24.33 -3.99
N TYR A 25 15.61 24.33 -3.35
CA TYR A 25 16.20 23.15 -2.73
C TYR A 25 15.38 22.63 -1.54
N SER A 26 14.76 23.51 -0.76
CA SER A 26 13.84 23.10 0.33
C SER A 26 12.51 22.60 -0.19
N ALA A 27 12.00 23.14 -1.29
CA ALA A 27 10.74 22.67 -1.91
C ALA A 27 10.86 21.27 -2.51
N GLU A 28 12.03 20.93 -3.10
CA GLU A 28 12.27 19.56 -3.61
C GLU A 28 12.48 18.53 -2.49
N ARG A 29 13.05 18.91 -1.37
CA ARG A 29 13.28 17.99 -0.24
C ARG A 29 12.03 17.70 0.60
N GLN A 30 11.10 18.64 0.71
CA GLN A 30 9.90 18.48 1.55
C GLN A 30 9.03 17.26 1.13
N PRO A 31 8.69 17.07 -0.15
CA PRO A 31 7.87 15.92 -0.52
C PRO A 31 8.58 14.57 -0.29
N ALA A 32 9.91 14.49 -0.44
CA ALA A 32 10.66 13.26 -0.20
C ALA A 32 10.72 12.88 1.28
N VAL A 33 10.93 13.85 2.19
CA VAL A 33 10.95 13.62 3.64
C VAL A 33 9.57 13.25 4.18
N ILE A 34 8.51 13.90 3.69
CA ILE A 34 7.13 13.58 4.07
C ILE A 34 6.79 12.14 3.61
N GLN A 35 7.22 11.76 2.41
CA GLN A 35 6.97 10.43 1.86
C GLN A 35 7.76 9.35 2.60
N GLN A 36 9.01 9.60 2.99
CA GLN A 36 9.82 8.69 3.80
C GLN A 36 9.19 8.46 5.18
N ASN A 37 8.75 9.51 5.86
CA ASN A 37 8.07 9.41 7.16
C ASN A 37 6.74 8.63 7.08
N ALA A 38 6.07 8.65 5.92
CA ALA A 38 4.81 7.93 5.73
C ALA A 38 4.98 6.40 5.74
N PHE A 39 6.18 5.88 5.40
CA PHE A 39 6.48 4.45 5.31
C PHE A 39 7.41 3.95 6.43
N GLU A 40 7.90 4.81 7.31
CA GLU A 40 8.87 4.47 8.36
C GLU A 40 8.41 3.27 9.21
N GLU A 41 7.14 3.26 9.61
CA GLU A 41 6.56 2.20 10.42
C GLU A 41 6.48 0.85 9.68
N VAL A 42 6.39 0.86 8.35
CA VAL A 42 6.33 -0.34 7.52
C VAL A 42 7.74 -0.86 7.21
N ILE A 43 8.66 0.03 6.85
CA ILE A 43 10.04 -0.31 6.46
C ILE A 43 10.79 -1.04 7.59
N LYS A 44 10.50 -0.74 8.86
CA LYS A 44 11.11 -1.47 9.98
C LYS A 44 10.84 -2.97 9.97
N TYR A 45 9.77 -3.42 9.31
CA TYR A 45 9.42 -4.83 9.17
C TYR A 45 9.99 -5.50 7.91
N GLU A 46 10.69 -4.74 7.04
CA GLU A 46 11.26 -5.28 5.80
C GLU A 46 12.11 -6.52 6.00
N PRO A 47 13.09 -6.55 6.96
CA PRO A 47 13.91 -7.73 7.17
C PRO A 47 13.12 -8.98 7.58
N LEU A 48 12.06 -8.79 8.38
CA LEU A 48 11.22 -9.90 8.83
C LEU A 48 10.33 -10.41 7.69
N ILE A 49 9.75 -9.51 6.89
CA ILE A 49 8.94 -9.87 5.72
C ILE A 49 9.81 -10.62 4.69
N GLU A 50 11.03 -10.14 4.43
CA GLU A 50 11.96 -10.81 3.53
C GLU A 50 12.33 -12.21 4.02
N GLN A 51 12.61 -12.36 5.31
CA GLN A 51 12.89 -13.65 5.94
C GLN A 51 11.71 -14.63 5.80
N GLU A 52 10.47 -14.18 6.03
CA GLU A 52 9.28 -15.02 5.90
C GLU A 52 9.04 -15.42 4.43
N LEU A 53 9.19 -14.48 3.48
CA LEU A 53 9.08 -14.73 2.05
C LEU A 53 10.15 -15.70 1.54
N ALA A 54 11.37 -15.64 2.08
CA ALA A 54 12.49 -16.54 1.72
C ALA A 54 12.14 -18.01 1.96
N SER A 55 11.30 -18.32 2.97
CA SER A 55 10.83 -19.68 3.22
C SER A 55 10.03 -20.27 2.06
N TYR A 56 9.50 -19.41 1.19
CA TYR A 56 8.71 -19.75 -0.01
C TYR A 56 9.45 -19.43 -1.31
N GLN A 57 10.70 -18.89 -1.27
CA GLN A 57 11.47 -18.40 -2.43
C GLN A 57 10.72 -17.25 -3.16
N LEU A 58 10.20 -16.30 -2.39
CA LEU A 58 9.34 -15.20 -2.84
C LEU A 58 9.88 -13.83 -2.40
N GLU A 59 11.20 -13.69 -2.14
CA GLU A 59 11.83 -12.45 -1.65
C GLU A 59 11.60 -11.27 -2.59
N GLU A 60 11.45 -11.54 -3.88
CA GLU A 60 11.13 -10.53 -4.90
C GLU A 60 9.81 -9.77 -4.63
N TYR A 61 8.90 -10.37 -3.84
CA TYR A 61 7.62 -9.76 -3.46
C TYR A 61 7.70 -8.91 -2.19
N THR A 62 8.87 -8.73 -1.57
CA THR A 62 9.04 -7.89 -0.36
C THR A 62 8.43 -6.49 -0.54
N PRO A 63 8.67 -5.74 -1.64
CA PRO A 63 8.05 -4.42 -1.81
C PRO A 63 6.52 -4.47 -1.90
N LEU A 64 5.95 -5.53 -2.48
CA LEU A 64 4.50 -5.69 -2.58
C LEU A 64 3.89 -6.01 -1.22
N VAL A 65 4.51 -6.88 -0.42
CA VAL A 65 4.01 -7.24 0.92
C VAL A 65 4.12 -6.06 1.89
N LEU A 66 5.19 -5.25 1.80
CA LEU A 66 5.29 -3.97 2.51
C LEU A 66 4.13 -3.00 2.12
N ALA A 67 3.79 -2.95 0.83
CA ALA A 67 2.69 -2.12 0.34
C ALA A 67 1.31 -2.63 0.81
N LEU A 68 1.12 -3.95 0.93
CA LEU A 68 -0.04 -4.56 1.58
C LEU A 68 -0.13 -4.11 3.03
N MET A 69 0.94 -4.25 3.83
CA MET A 69 0.98 -3.79 5.22
C MET A 69 0.68 -2.29 5.34
N GLN A 70 1.21 -1.48 4.44
CA GLN A 70 0.91 -0.03 4.40
C GLN A 70 -0.58 0.22 4.20
N GLN A 71 -1.23 -0.54 3.32
CA GLN A 71 -2.67 -0.43 3.06
C GLN A 71 -3.51 -0.91 4.24
N GLU A 72 -3.11 -1.99 4.91
CA GLU A 72 -3.85 -2.60 6.01
C GLU A 72 -3.82 -1.76 7.29
N SER A 73 -2.64 -1.33 7.71
CA SER A 73 -2.47 -0.72 9.04
C SER A 73 -1.47 0.43 9.10
N LYS A 74 -0.72 0.66 8.01
CA LYS A 74 0.48 1.52 8.01
C LYS A 74 1.56 1.00 8.97
N GLY A 75 1.68 -0.32 9.13
CA GLY A 75 2.62 -0.96 10.04
C GLY A 75 2.27 -0.83 11.52
N ARG A 76 1.03 -0.50 11.88
CA ARG A 76 0.63 -0.19 13.26
C ARG A 76 -0.10 -1.34 13.94
N GLY A 77 -0.01 -1.34 15.28
CA GLY A 77 -0.71 -2.30 16.14
C GLY A 77 -0.06 -3.67 16.21
N GLY A 78 -0.74 -4.61 16.85
CA GLY A 78 -0.28 -5.98 17.03
C GLY A 78 -0.61 -6.88 15.82
N ASP A 79 -1.50 -6.44 14.93
CA ASP A 79 -1.87 -7.14 13.69
C ASP A 79 -1.64 -6.25 12.47
N PRO A 80 -0.35 -5.90 12.16
CA PRO A 80 -0.04 -4.97 11.08
C PRO A 80 -0.44 -5.46 9.68
N MET A 81 -0.53 -6.76 9.45
CA MET A 81 -1.00 -7.35 8.20
C MET A 81 -2.52 -7.57 8.16
N GLN A 82 -3.25 -7.25 9.25
CA GLN A 82 -4.68 -7.55 9.44
C GLN A 82 -5.01 -9.02 9.11
N ALA A 83 -4.13 -9.92 9.56
CA ALA A 83 -4.12 -11.32 9.17
C ALA A 83 -5.00 -12.22 10.07
N SER A 84 -5.59 -11.69 11.13
CA SER A 84 -6.40 -12.46 12.08
C SER A 84 -7.51 -13.28 11.40
N GLU A 85 -8.29 -12.64 10.52
CA GLU A 85 -9.43 -13.30 9.87
C GLU A 85 -8.96 -14.35 8.84
N SER A 86 -7.84 -14.13 8.15
CA SER A 86 -7.24 -15.09 7.21
C SER A 86 -6.61 -16.30 7.91
N ALA A 87 -6.23 -16.15 9.19
CA ALA A 87 -5.79 -17.21 10.08
C ALA A 87 -6.97 -17.97 10.73
N GLY A 88 -8.22 -17.62 10.42
CA GLY A 88 -9.41 -18.23 11.01
C GLY A 88 -9.73 -17.74 12.44
N LEU A 89 -9.15 -16.64 12.85
CA LEU A 89 -9.34 -16.03 14.16
C LEU A 89 -10.36 -14.87 14.10
N PRO A 90 -10.93 -14.46 15.22
CA PRO A 90 -11.69 -13.22 15.29
C PRO A 90 -10.85 -12.01 14.86
N ARG A 91 -11.50 -10.99 14.31
CA ARG A 91 -10.82 -9.76 13.91
C ARG A 91 -9.98 -9.16 15.03
N ASN A 92 -8.75 -8.75 14.73
CA ASN A 92 -7.77 -8.19 15.67
C ASN A 92 -7.40 -9.14 16.83
N ALA A 93 -7.53 -10.45 16.67
CA ALA A 93 -7.15 -11.42 17.70
C ALA A 93 -5.62 -11.62 17.80
N ILE A 94 -4.90 -11.39 16.69
CA ILE A 94 -3.43 -11.37 16.70
C ILE A 94 -2.98 -10.08 17.38
N THR A 95 -2.08 -10.19 18.34
CA THR A 95 -1.52 -9.06 19.10
C THR A 95 0.01 -8.98 19.01
N ASP A 96 0.62 -9.92 18.31
CA ASP A 96 2.05 -10.00 18.06
C ASP A 96 2.33 -9.67 16.58
N PRO A 97 3.11 -8.61 16.29
CA PRO A 97 3.43 -8.25 14.92
C PRO A 97 4.17 -9.32 14.12
N GLU A 98 5.04 -10.12 14.76
CA GLU A 98 5.76 -11.21 14.09
C GLU A 98 4.78 -12.29 13.63
N GLU A 99 3.85 -12.69 14.50
CA GLU A 99 2.78 -13.62 14.17
C GLU A 99 1.88 -13.08 13.04
N SER A 100 1.52 -11.80 13.10
CA SER A 100 0.74 -11.14 12.04
C SER A 100 1.44 -11.19 10.69
N ILE A 101 2.76 -10.92 10.65
CA ILE A 101 3.55 -10.94 9.42
C ILE A 101 3.62 -12.36 8.87
N ARG A 102 3.90 -13.36 9.72
CA ARG A 102 3.94 -14.76 9.31
C ARG A 102 2.61 -15.20 8.68
N GLN A 103 1.48 -14.91 9.32
CA GLN A 103 0.15 -15.24 8.83
C GLN A 103 -0.22 -14.47 7.56
N GLY A 104 0.15 -13.19 7.50
CA GLY A 104 -0.08 -12.34 6.31
C GLY A 104 0.71 -12.81 5.09
N VAL A 105 1.99 -13.16 5.27
CA VAL A 105 2.84 -13.72 4.22
C VAL A 105 2.33 -15.08 3.76
N GLU A 106 1.93 -15.97 4.68
CA GLU A 106 1.32 -17.26 4.33
C GLU A 106 0.04 -17.07 3.50
N TYR A 107 -0.82 -16.13 3.89
CA TYR A 107 -2.03 -15.84 3.13
C TYR A 107 -1.73 -15.24 1.75
N PHE A 108 -0.74 -14.34 1.67
CA PHE A 108 -0.26 -13.80 0.38
C PHE A 108 0.27 -14.90 -0.53
N GLN A 109 1.13 -15.78 -0.02
CA GLN A 109 1.68 -16.92 -0.77
C GLN A 109 0.56 -17.82 -1.32
N ARG A 110 -0.44 -18.15 -0.50
CA ARG A 110 -1.61 -18.92 -0.95
C ARG A 110 -2.37 -18.20 -2.07
N SER A 111 -2.59 -16.90 -1.92
CA SER A 111 -3.28 -16.07 -2.91
C SER A 111 -2.50 -15.98 -4.21
N LEU A 112 -1.17 -15.81 -4.13
CA LEU A 112 -0.27 -15.77 -5.28
C LEU A 112 -0.30 -17.07 -6.06
N LYS A 113 -0.07 -18.20 -5.38
CA LYS A 113 -0.10 -19.54 -5.98
C LYS A 113 -1.45 -19.82 -6.64
N TYR A 114 -2.54 -19.54 -5.92
CA TYR A 114 -3.90 -19.77 -6.42
C TYR A 114 -4.21 -18.95 -7.67
N GLY A 115 -3.75 -17.70 -7.71
CA GLY A 115 -3.92 -16.82 -8.87
C GLY A 115 -3.04 -17.20 -10.05
N GLN A 116 -1.78 -17.57 -9.81
CA GLN A 116 -0.85 -18.04 -10.85
C GLN A 116 -1.36 -19.31 -11.54
N GLU A 117 -1.84 -20.30 -10.78
CA GLU A 117 -2.45 -21.53 -11.32
C GLU A 117 -3.65 -21.23 -12.21
N ARG A 118 -4.37 -20.14 -11.97
CA ARG A 118 -5.54 -19.66 -12.72
C ARG A 118 -5.22 -18.64 -13.79
N LYS A 119 -3.95 -18.23 -13.90
CA LYS A 119 -3.44 -17.28 -14.91
C LYS A 119 -4.16 -15.92 -14.86
N VAL A 120 -4.49 -15.46 -13.65
CA VAL A 120 -5.01 -14.09 -13.44
C VAL A 120 -3.87 -13.10 -13.29
N ASP A 121 -4.16 -11.81 -13.48
CA ASP A 121 -3.21 -10.72 -13.30
C ASP A 121 -2.86 -10.44 -11.83
N GLU A 122 -1.75 -9.73 -11.59
CA GLU A 122 -1.28 -9.35 -10.25
C GLU A 122 -2.34 -8.55 -9.48
N MET A 123 -3.05 -7.65 -10.16
CA MET A 123 -4.10 -6.85 -9.53
C MET A 123 -5.24 -7.71 -8.96
N THR A 124 -5.59 -8.79 -9.65
CA THR A 124 -6.56 -9.76 -9.15
C THR A 124 -6.08 -10.44 -7.87
N ILE A 125 -4.79 -10.83 -7.81
CA ILE A 125 -4.18 -11.47 -6.64
C ILE A 125 -4.15 -10.50 -5.45
N VAL A 126 -3.73 -9.28 -5.69
CA VAL A 126 -3.70 -8.20 -4.67
C VAL A 126 -5.13 -7.90 -4.16
N GLN A 127 -6.11 -7.78 -5.07
CA GLN A 127 -7.49 -7.53 -4.69
C GLN A 127 -8.07 -8.69 -3.86
N ALA A 128 -7.66 -9.93 -4.14
CA ALA A 128 -8.08 -11.11 -3.40
C ALA A 128 -7.53 -11.14 -1.96
N TYR A 129 -6.43 -10.44 -1.66
CA TYR A 129 -5.97 -10.29 -0.27
C TYR A 129 -7.05 -9.65 0.60
N ASN A 130 -7.77 -8.67 0.07
CA ASN A 130 -8.86 -7.97 0.74
C ASN A 130 -10.24 -8.64 0.60
N MET A 131 -10.52 -9.26 -0.57
CA MET A 131 -11.83 -9.84 -0.87
C MET A 131 -11.89 -11.36 -0.78
N GLY A 132 -10.79 -12.00 -0.38
CA GLY A 132 -10.70 -13.46 -0.30
C GLY A 132 -10.49 -14.15 -1.65
N LEU A 133 -10.05 -15.42 -1.62
CA LEU A 133 -9.71 -16.20 -2.82
C LEU A 133 -10.88 -16.39 -3.78
N GLY A 134 -12.12 -16.33 -3.29
CA GLY A 134 -13.32 -16.40 -4.13
C GLY A 134 -13.41 -15.29 -5.17
N TYR A 135 -12.71 -14.16 -4.96
CA TYR A 135 -12.59 -13.11 -5.96
C TYR A 135 -11.79 -13.56 -7.18
N ILE A 136 -10.74 -14.35 -6.99
CA ILE A 136 -9.96 -14.93 -8.10
C ILE A 136 -10.85 -15.83 -8.98
N ASP A 137 -11.65 -16.70 -8.38
CA ASP A 137 -12.58 -17.56 -9.15
C ASP A 137 -13.64 -16.74 -9.90
N PHE A 138 -14.07 -15.62 -9.32
CA PHE A 138 -15.01 -14.74 -9.97
C PHE A 138 -14.36 -14.05 -11.18
N VAL A 139 -13.15 -13.52 -11.05
CA VAL A 139 -12.42 -12.85 -12.15
C VAL A 139 -12.11 -13.84 -13.29
N VAL A 140 -11.70 -15.07 -12.98
CA VAL A 140 -11.48 -16.12 -13.99
C VAL A 140 -12.71 -16.31 -14.87
N LYS A 141 -13.91 -16.32 -14.30
CA LYS A 141 -15.19 -16.48 -15.02
C LYS A 141 -15.57 -15.24 -15.83
N ASN A 142 -14.93 -14.10 -15.57
CA ASN A 142 -15.25 -12.80 -16.16
C ASN A 142 -14.08 -12.20 -16.94
N GLY A 143 -13.18 -13.01 -17.52
CA GLY A 143 -12.14 -12.57 -18.44
C GLY A 143 -10.71 -12.66 -17.90
N GLY A 144 -10.51 -13.00 -16.62
CA GLY A 144 -9.19 -13.30 -16.05
C GLY A 144 -8.34 -12.07 -15.65
N MET A 145 -8.88 -10.86 -15.77
CA MET A 145 -8.20 -9.61 -15.41
C MET A 145 -9.06 -8.78 -14.47
N HIS A 146 -8.41 -8.19 -13.46
CA HIS A 146 -9.06 -7.30 -12.52
C HIS A 146 -9.56 -6.00 -13.18
N THR A 147 -10.75 -5.57 -12.77
CA THR A 147 -11.24 -4.19 -12.92
C THR A 147 -11.98 -3.76 -11.65
N GLU A 148 -12.07 -2.45 -11.40
CA GLU A 148 -12.87 -1.95 -10.27
C GLU A 148 -14.34 -2.31 -10.42
N GLU A 149 -14.86 -2.40 -11.64
CA GLU A 149 -16.23 -2.82 -11.94
C GLU A 149 -16.45 -4.26 -11.49
N LEU A 150 -15.55 -5.19 -11.80
CA LEU A 150 -15.61 -6.58 -11.33
C LEU A 150 -15.53 -6.66 -9.79
N ALA A 151 -14.68 -5.83 -9.17
CA ALA A 151 -14.59 -5.77 -7.71
C ALA A 151 -15.90 -5.26 -7.08
N LYS A 152 -16.54 -4.25 -7.67
CA LYS A 152 -17.86 -3.77 -7.26
C LYS A 152 -18.95 -4.83 -7.44
N GLU A 153 -18.97 -5.52 -8.57
CA GLU A 153 -19.92 -6.61 -8.84
C GLU A 153 -19.76 -7.73 -7.81
N PHE A 154 -18.52 -8.19 -7.56
CA PHE A 154 -18.26 -9.20 -6.55
C PHE A 154 -18.67 -8.75 -5.15
N SER A 155 -18.34 -7.49 -4.79
CA SER A 155 -18.79 -6.90 -3.53
C SER A 155 -20.32 -6.96 -3.38
N MET A 156 -21.07 -6.56 -4.43
CA MET A 156 -22.54 -6.62 -4.40
C MET A 156 -23.08 -8.03 -4.25
N ILE A 157 -22.42 -9.04 -4.84
CA ILE A 157 -22.81 -10.44 -4.65
C ILE A 157 -22.71 -10.83 -3.18
N GLN A 158 -21.62 -10.43 -2.48
CA GLN A 158 -21.44 -10.73 -1.06
C GLN A 158 -22.39 -9.91 -0.18
N VAL A 159 -22.59 -8.62 -0.47
CA VAL A 159 -23.57 -7.76 0.22
C VAL A 159 -24.97 -8.38 0.15
N LYS A 160 -25.41 -8.86 -1.02
CA LYS A 160 -26.72 -9.52 -1.18
C LYS A 160 -26.85 -10.82 -0.39
N LYS A 161 -25.75 -11.55 -0.16
CA LYS A 161 -25.75 -12.77 0.65
C LYS A 161 -25.87 -12.49 2.13
N GLN A 162 -25.26 -11.40 2.62
CA GLN A 162 -25.20 -11.03 4.03
C GLN A 162 -25.36 -9.50 4.21
N PRO A 163 -26.56 -8.95 3.94
CA PRO A 163 -26.78 -7.49 3.92
C PRO A 163 -26.62 -6.84 5.29
N ASP A 164 -26.93 -7.57 6.36
CA ASP A 164 -26.77 -7.05 7.73
C ASP A 164 -25.32 -6.95 8.17
N LEU A 165 -24.44 -7.81 7.63
CA LEU A 165 -23.00 -7.81 7.91
C LEU A 165 -22.25 -6.79 7.05
N TYR A 166 -22.57 -6.73 5.77
CA TYR A 166 -21.89 -5.88 4.79
C TYR A 166 -22.70 -4.65 4.44
N ASN A 167 -22.85 -3.74 5.41
CA ASN A 167 -23.70 -2.53 5.31
C ASN A 167 -22.92 -1.22 5.50
N CYS A 168 -21.57 -1.24 5.41
CA CYS A 168 -20.70 -0.09 5.67
C CYS A 168 -20.88 0.53 7.08
N GLY A 169 -21.29 -0.27 8.08
CA GLY A 169 -21.60 0.22 9.42
C GLY A 169 -22.86 1.08 9.48
N GLY A 170 -23.73 0.97 8.47
CA GLY A 170 -24.94 1.80 8.32
C GLY A 170 -24.67 3.19 7.72
N ASP A 171 -23.41 3.52 7.43
CA ASP A 171 -23.01 4.82 6.87
C ASP A 171 -23.11 4.82 5.34
N LYS A 172 -24.16 5.46 4.81
CA LYS A 172 -24.36 5.64 3.36
C LYS A 172 -23.46 6.70 2.73
N SER A 173 -22.75 7.50 3.53
CA SER A 173 -21.74 8.45 3.03
C SER A 173 -20.38 7.80 2.83
N ASN A 174 -20.17 6.56 3.29
CA ASN A 174 -18.97 5.78 3.05
C ASN A 174 -18.75 5.63 1.54
N PHE A 175 -17.54 5.96 1.06
CA PHE A 175 -17.21 5.92 -0.38
C PHE A 175 -17.45 4.55 -1.04
N ARG A 176 -17.43 3.47 -0.25
CA ARG A 176 -17.72 2.11 -0.74
C ARG A 176 -19.21 1.85 -0.92
N TYR A 177 -20.09 2.61 -0.30
CA TYR A 177 -21.53 2.33 -0.37
C TYR A 177 -22.04 2.40 -1.82
N PRO A 178 -22.80 1.41 -2.31
CA PRO A 178 -23.36 0.24 -1.62
C PRO A 178 -22.45 -1.01 -1.60
N TYR A 179 -21.22 -0.94 -2.09
CA TYR A 179 -20.25 -2.03 -2.26
C TYR A 179 -19.48 -2.29 -0.96
N CYS A 180 -20.20 -2.70 0.10
CA CYS A 180 -19.68 -2.74 1.47
C CYS A 180 -18.89 -4.00 1.84
N TYR A 181 -18.65 -4.93 0.90
CA TYR A 181 -17.76 -6.07 1.07
C TYR A 181 -16.40 -5.75 0.48
N GLY A 182 -15.36 -5.68 1.32
CA GLY A 182 -14.02 -5.28 0.92
C GLY A 182 -13.94 -3.81 0.45
N ASP A 183 -12.83 -3.49 -0.19
CA ASP A 183 -12.57 -2.20 -0.81
C ASP A 183 -12.27 -2.43 -2.30
N PHE A 184 -13.16 -2.00 -3.19
CA PHE A 184 -13.02 -2.22 -4.64
C PHE A 184 -11.83 -1.47 -5.27
N THR A 185 -11.24 -0.50 -4.54
CA THR A 185 -10.03 0.24 -4.95
C THR A 185 -8.76 -0.29 -4.30
N TYR A 186 -8.82 -1.42 -3.57
CA TYR A 186 -7.73 -1.92 -2.76
C TYR A 186 -6.45 -2.18 -3.57
N SER A 187 -6.55 -2.89 -4.68
CA SER A 187 -5.40 -3.22 -5.54
C SER A 187 -4.71 -1.96 -6.08
N SER A 188 -5.46 -0.97 -6.54
CA SER A 188 -4.90 0.32 -7.01
C SER A 188 -4.12 1.02 -5.91
N LYS A 189 -4.67 1.11 -4.69
CA LYS A 189 -4.01 1.71 -3.52
C LYS A 189 -2.73 0.98 -3.12
N VAL A 190 -2.74 -0.36 -3.14
CA VAL A 190 -1.54 -1.17 -2.85
C VAL A 190 -0.46 -0.93 -3.88
N LEU A 191 -0.79 -0.89 -5.17
CA LEU A 191 0.20 -0.62 -6.21
C LEU A 191 0.76 0.81 -6.16
N GLU A 192 -0.07 1.80 -5.80
CA GLU A 192 0.40 3.16 -5.53
C GLU A 192 1.39 3.17 -4.34
N ASN A 193 1.07 2.48 -3.25
CA ASN A 193 1.97 2.34 -2.10
C ASN A 193 3.29 1.66 -2.50
N ARG A 194 3.26 0.59 -3.30
CA ARG A 194 4.46 -0.11 -3.79
C ARG A 194 5.35 0.83 -4.60
N ASN A 195 4.78 1.57 -5.55
CA ASN A 195 5.53 2.52 -6.37
C ASN A 195 6.16 3.64 -5.52
N ALA A 196 5.44 4.12 -4.52
CA ALA A 196 5.94 5.13 -3.60
C ALA A 196 7.08 4.60 -2.70
N LEU A 197 6.97 3.36 -2.19
CA LEU A 197 8.02 2.68 -1.42
C LEU A 197 9.29 2.49 -2.25
N THR A 198 9.18 2.01 -3.49
CA THR A 198 10.33 1.83 -4.39
C THR A 198 11.05 3.16 -4.63
N ALA A 199 10.31 4.25 -4.89
CA ALA A 199 10.89 5.57 -5.10
C ALA A 199 11.61 6.13 -3.84
N VAL A 200 11.19 5.73 -2.64
CA VAL A 200 11.88 6.09 -1.37
C VAL A 200 13.18 5.31 -1.24
N SER A 201 13.17 4.01 -1.50
CA SER A 201 14.36 3.14 -1.40
C SER A 201 15.45 3.55 -2.39
N GLU A 202 15.12 3.86 -3.64
CA GLU A 202 16.07 4.34 -4.66
C GLU A 202 16.77 5.63 -4.23
N LYS A 203 16.02 6.61 -3.71
CA LYS A 203 16.58 7.88 -3.24
C LYS A 203 17.51 7.73 -2.04
N THR A 204 17.26 6.76 -1.16
CA THR A 204 18.12 6.48 0.00
C THR A 204 19.44 5.87 -0.44
N ASN A 205 19.43 4.99 -1.44
CA ASN A 205 20.65 4.37 -1.98
C ASN A 205 21.53 5.37 -2.74
N ASP A 206 20.96 6.35 -3.44
CA ASP A 206 21.74 7.38 -4.16
C ASP A 206 22.42 8.40 -3.23
N GLN A 207 22.11 8.40 -1.93
CA GLN A 207 22.68 9.33 -0.93
C GLN A 207 23.77 8.68 -0.06
N MET A 208 24.04 7.40 -0.18
CA MET A 208 25.13 6.67 0.51
C MET A 208 26.35 6.54 -0.37
#